data_e1294bae365dbf67061905b680069b77
#
_entry.id   e1294bae365dbf67061905b680069b77
#
_cell.length_a   1.000
_cell.length_b   1.000
_cell.length_c   1.000
_cell.angle_alpha   90.00
_cell.angle_beta   90.00
_cell.angle_gamma   90.00
#
_symmetry.space_group_name_H-M   'P 1'
#
loop_
_entity.id
_entity.type
_entity.pdbx_description
1 polymer ?
#
loop_
_entity_poly.entity_id
_entity_poly.type
_entity_poly.pdbx_seq_one_letter_code
_entity_poly.pdbx_strand_id
1 'polypeptide(L)'
;NGYNPPVPSILYALKRFIKNIKLSGKIQSDGKYFSINLKETKPQNMPRYSKKRTSITLPYRGISHHKICVVSSIDENDNLLLEIVGFGRCTTDMLKDSLGLKLSNAKSINADSASAYQEFCNEYKLTLNAIPSGFHSDGAFNIFEINGVHSQLETWISKFRGISTRHLQEYLDWFVYIFTMKKRFLLNKVKTESYSKILIDNNYIQSNDIFKVKMPIDLNIAYAEYLNQS
;
A
#
# COMPACT_ATOMS: atom_id res chain seq x y z
N ASN A 1 24.99 10.50 -0.48
CA ASN A 1 24.75 9.07 -0.65
C ASN A 1 23.36 8.90 -1.25
N GLY A 2 23.29 8.84 -2.59
CA GLY A 2 22.05 8.63 -3.30
C GLY A 2 21.57 7.19 -3.06
N TYR A 3 20.39 7.05 -2.49
CA TYR A 3 19.68 5.79 -2.49
C TYR A 3 19.25 5.51 -3.93
N ASN A 4 19.94 4.60 -4.60
CA ASN A 4 19.44 4.07 -5.86
C ASN A 4 18.25 3.17 -5.57
N PRO A 5 17.10 3.33 -6.26
CA PRO A 5 16.01 2.39 -6.13
C PRO A 5 16.52 0.99 -6.49
N PRO A 6 15.97 -0.06 -5.87
CA PRO A 6 16.35 -1.42 -6.20
C PRO A 6 16.16 -1.69 -7.69
N VAL A 7 17.05 -2.50 -8.24
CA VAL A 7 17.04 -2.87 -9.66
C VAL A 7 15.65 -3.43 -10.02
N PRO A 8 15.08 -3.09 -11.18
CA PRO A 8 13.75 -3.53 -11.61
C PRO A 8 13.45 -5.01 -11.42
N SER A 9 14.44 -5.88 -11.57
CA SER A 9 14.33 -7.33 -11.32
C SER A 9 14.00 -7.68 -9.85
N ILE A 10 14.54 -6.91 -8.89
CA ILE A 10 14.26 -7.10 -7.46
C ILE A 10 12.82 -6.69 -7.17
N LEU A 11 12.37 -5.58 -7.71
CA LEU A 11 10.99 -5.09 -7.54
C LEU A 11 9.96 -6.08 -8.10
N TYR A 12 10.26 -6.72 -9.22
CA TYR A 12 9.42 -7.77 -9.78
C TYR A 12 9.36 -9.02 -8.89
N ALA A 13 10.49 -9.46 -8.34
CA ALA A 13 10.54 -10.57 -7.40
C ALA A 13 9.74 -10.28 -6.12
N LEU A 14 9.81 -9.05 -5.61
CA LEU A 14 9.01 -8.60 -4.47
C LEU A 14 7.52 -8.66 -4.77
N LYS A 15 7.10 -8.25 -5.97
CA LYS A 15 5.70 -8.32 -6.41
C LYS A 15 5.15 -9.74 -6.39
N ARG A 16 5.94 -10.72 -6.82
CA ARG A 16 5.57 -12.14 -6.75
C ARG A 16 5.42 -12.63 -5.30
N PHE A 17 6.30 -12.18 -4.40
CA PHE A 17 6.20 -12.45 -2.98
C PHE A 17 4.88 -11.93 -2.41
N ILE A 18 4.55 -10.66 -2.66
CA ILE A 18 3.33 -10.00 -2.17
C ILE A 18 2.07 -10.67 -2.73
N LYS A 19 2.09 -11.09 -4.01
CA LYS A 19 0.94 -11.77 -4.64
C LYS A 19 0.50 -13.02 -3.89
N ASN A 20 1.42 -13.71 -3.24
CA ASN A 20 1.18 -14.94 -2.50
C ASN A 20 0.75 -14.72 -1.04
N ILE A 21 0.76 -13.47 -0.55
CA ILE A 21 0.31 -13.17 0.81
C ILE A 21 -1.19 -13.46 0.91
N LYS A 22 -1.56 -14.19 1.95
CA LYS A 22 -2.94 -14.44 2.37
C LYS A 22 -3.10 -13.99 3.81
N LEU A 23 -4.26 -13.42 4.10
CA LEU A 23 -4.65 -12.96 5.43
C LEU A 23 -5.61 -13.95 6.06
N SER A 24 -5.42 -14.26 7.33
CA SER A 24 -6.21 -15.29 8.05
C SER A 24 -6.57 -14.82 9.47
N GLY A 25 -7.54 -15.52 10.08
CA GLY A 25 -7.93 -15.26 11.46
C GLY A 25 -8.48 -13.85 11.68
N LYS A 26 -7.93 -13.14 12.67
CA LYS A 26 -8.29 -11.75 12.98
C LYS A 26 -7.42 -10.80 12.16
N ILE A 27 -8.04 -9.84 11.50
CA ILE A 27 -7.38 -8.86 10.63
C ILE A 27 -7.63 -7.45 11.19
N GLN A 28 -6.60 -6.62 11.23
CA GLN A 28 -6.75 -5.17 11.39
C GLN A 28 -6.59 -4.52 10.03
N SER A 29 -7.50 -3.61 9.67
CA SER A 29 -7.49 -2.94 8.37
C SER A 29 -7.83 -1.47 8.49
N ASP A 30 -7.10 -0.63 7.73
CA ASP A 30 -7.34 0.81 7.67
C ASP A 30 -6.90 1.37 6.33
N GLY A 31 -7.46 2.53 5.94
CA GLY A 31 -7.12 3.25 4.74
C GLY A 31 -5.99 4.26 4.97
N LYS A 32 -4.85 4.11 4.29
CA LYS A 32 -3.76 5.09 4.28
C LYS A 32 -3.82 5.94 3.03
N TYR A 33 -3.68 7.27 3.19
CA TYR A 33 -3.86 8.21 2.10
C TYR A 33 -2.57 8.97 1.77
N PHE A 34 -2.16 8.91 0.51
CA PHE A 34 -0.96 9.59 0.02
C PHE A 34 -1.32 10.73 -0.94
N SER A 35 -0.55 11.80 -0.88
CA SER A 35 -0.66 12.87 -1.88
C SER A 35 -0.02 12.45 -3.20
N ILE A 36 -0.60 12.86 -4.32
CA ILE A 36 -0.02 12.65 -5.64
C ILE A 36 1.33 13.38 -5.72
N ASN A 37 2.34 12.69 -6.23
CA ASN A 37 3.69 13.21 -6.43
C ASN A 37 4.16 12.94 -7.85
N LEU A 38 4.41 14.02 -8.60
CA LEU A 38 4.83 14.00 -10.00
C LEU A 38 6.34 13.85 -10.20
N LYS A 39 7.11 13.54 -9.16
CA LYS A 39 8.55 13.34 -9.28
C LYS A 39 8.86 12.31 -10.38
N GLU A 40 9.87 12.57 -11.19
CA GLU A 40 10.28 11.73 -12.33
C GLU A 40 9.27 11.64 -13.49
N THR A 41 8.15 12.30 -13.39
CA THR A 41 7.23 12.47 -14.51
C THR A 41 7.68 13.72 -15.28
N LYS A 42 7.97 13.55 -16.58
CA LYS A 42 8.23 14.68 -17.50
C LYS A 42 7.05 14.74 -18.49
N PRO A 43 5.91 15.30 -18.11
CA PRO A 43 4.90 15.61 -19.10
C PRO A 43 5.48 16.67 -20.04
N GLN A 44 5.23 16.55 -21.33
CA GLN A 44 5.69 17.53 -22.33
C GLN A 44 5.18 18.93 -22.03
N ASN A 45 4.13 19.05 -21.24
CA ASN A 45 3.48 20.31 -20.85
C ASN A 45 3.45 20.46 -19.32
N MET A 46 4.61 20.44 -18.65
CA MET A 46 4.63 20.85 -17.25
C MET A 46 4.27 22.32 -17.12
N PRO A 47 3.25 22.70 -16.32
CA PRO A 47 2.83 24.09 -16.18
C PRO A 47 3.87 25.00 -15.52
N ARG A 48 5.00 24.46 -15.08
CA ARG A 48 6.16 25.23 -14.57
C ARG A 48 7.45 24.43 -14.51
N TYR A 49 8.56 25.11 -14.70
CA TYR A 49 9.87 24.61 -14.32
C TYR A 49 9.93 24.28 -12.81
N SER A 50 10.67 23.25 -12.44
CA SER A 50 10.86 22.79 -11.06
C SER A 50 11.57 23.82 -10.18
N LYS A 51 11.00 24.98 -10.01
CA LYS A 51 11.48 25.95 -9.03
C LYS A 51 10.78 25.66 -7.70
N LYS A 52 11.57 25.20 -6.73
CA LYS A 52 11.20 24.99 -5.32
C LYS A 52 9.86 24.29 -5.09
N ARG A 53 9.92 23.21 -4.34
CA ARG A 53 8.79 22.44 -3.81
C ARG A 53 7.77 23.34 -3.09
N THR A 54 6.97 24.03 -3.83
CA THR A 54 5.72 24.49 -3.29
C THR A 54 4.77 23.33 -3.48
N SER A 55 4.38 22.68 -2.38
CA SER A 55 3.23 21.79 -2.36
C SER A 55 2.10 22.53 -3.08
N ILE A 56 1.52 21.90 -4.10
CA ILE A 56 0.28 22.40 -4.67
C ILE A 56 -0.71 22.30 -3.52
N THR A 57 -1.07 23.44 -2.96
CA THR A 57 -2.09 23.51 -1.92
C THR A 57 -3.41 23.31 -2.64
N LEU A 58 -3.88 22.08 -2.71
CA LEU A 58 -5.21 21.81 -3.21
C LEU A 58 -6.21 22.48 -2.27
N PRO A 59 -7.28 23.10 -2.81
CA PRO A 59 -8.26 23.82 -2.00
C PRO A 59 -9.12 22.91 -1.11
N TYR A 60 -8.86 21.61 -1.13
CA TYR A 60 -9.65 20.61 -0.43
C TYR A 60 -8.95 20.13 0.84
N ARG A 61 -9.63 20.29 1.97
CA ARG A 61 -9.19 19.72 3.26
C ARG A 61 -9.66 18.27 3.39
N GLY A 62 -8.87 17.43 4.06
CA GLY A 62 -9.23 16.04 4.39
C GLY A 62 -8.95 15.04 3.27
N ILE A 63 -9.70 13.94 3.26
CA ILE A 63 -9.59 12.87 2.28
C ILE A 63 -10.40 13.28 1.04
N SER A 64 -9.70 13.83 0.05
CA SER A 64 -10.29 14.22 -1.23
C SER A 64 -9.97 13.18 -2.30
N HIS A 65 -10.67 13.25 -3.44
CA HIS A 65 -10.41 12.41 -4.62
C HIS A 65 -8.99 12.60 -5.21
N HIS A 66 -8.24 13.59 -4.75
CA HIS A 66 -6.82 13.78 -5.12
C HIS A 66 -5.84 12.98 -4.25
N LYS A 67 -6.33 12.23 -3.26
CA LYS A 67 -5.49 11.37 -2.44
C LYS A 67 -5.52 9.96 -2.99
N ILE A 68 -4.35 9.33 -3.07
CA ILE A 68 -4.21 7.92 -3.38
C ILE A 68 -4.62 7.13 -2.16
N CYS A 69 -5.59 6.23 -2.32
CA CYS A 69 -6.03 5.31 -1.29
C CYS A 69 -5.18 4.03 -1.31
N VAL A 70 -4.61 3.71 -0.18
CA VAL A 70 -3.89 2.44 0.06
C VAL A 70 -4.65 1.68 1.12
N VAL A 71 -5.19 0.52 0.80
CA VAL A 71 -5.72 -0.41 1.78
C VAL A 71 -4.55 -1.07 2.49
N SER A 72 -4.52 -0.95 3.79
CA SER A 72 -3.51 -1.50 4.67
C SER A 72 -4.16 -2.53 5.57
N SER A 73 -3.67 -3.77 5.57
CA SER A 73 -4.24 -4.84 6.39
C SER A 73 -3.16 -5.73 6.95
N ILE A 74 -3.29 -6.09 8.22
CA ILE A 74 -2.39 -7.02 8.92
C ILE A 74 -3.21 -8.07 9.66
N ASP A 75 -2.78 -9.33 9.61
CA ASP A 75 -3.43 -10.40 10.35
C ASP A 75 -2.67 -10.78 11.63
N GLU A 76 -3.26 -11.64 12.42
CA GLU A 76 -2.71 -12.14 13.69
C GLU A 76 -1.38 -12.92 13.54
N ASN A 77 -0.97 -13.25 12.31
CA ASN A 77 0.28 -13.91 11.99
C ASN A 77 1.33 -12.94 11.39
N ASP A 78 1.12 -11.64 11.52
CA ASP A 78 1.98 -10.59 10.95
C ASP A 78 2.07 -10.62 9.41
N ASN A 79 1.10 -11.22 8.71
CA ASN A 79 1.01 -11.07 7.26
C ASN A 79 0.47 -9.69 6.94
N LEU A 80 1.27 -8.88 6.29
CA LEU A 80 0.96 -7.48 5.96
C LEU A 80 0.64 -7.33 4.48
N LEU A 81 -0.45 -6.63 4.17
CA LEU A 81 -0.84 -6.20 2.83
C LEU A 81 -0.92 -4.68 2.79
N LEU A 82 -0.30 -4.07 1.78
CA LEU A 82 -0.39 -2.65 1.45
C LEU A 82 -0.67 -2.52 -0.05
N GLU A 83 -1.87 -2.15 -0.44
CA GLU A 83 -2.27 -2.16 -1.84
C GLU A 83 -2.95 -0.85 -2.25
N ILE A 84 -2.46 -0.22 -3.32
CA ILE A 84 -3.11 0.95 -3.92
C ILE A 84 -4.40 0.48 -4.60
N VAL A 85 -5.52 1.05 -4.19
CA VAL A 85 -6.84 0.66 -4.66
C VAL A 85 -7.56 1.73 -5.48
N GLY A 86 -7.10 2.97 -5.42
CA GLY A 86 -7.73 4.05 -6.17
C GLY A 86 -7.46 5.42 -5.57
N PHE A 87 -8.43 6.31 -5.75
CA PHE A 87 -8.38 7.69 -5.27
C PHE A 87 -9.53 7.98 -4.30
N GLY A 88 -9.28 8.90 -3.36
CA GLY A 88 -10.28 9.35 -2.41
C GLY A 88 -10.54 8.34 -1.29
N ARG A 89 -11.72 8.39 -0.71
CA ARG A 89 -12.12 7.47 0.37
C ARG A 89 -12.19 6.04 -0.13
N CYS A 90 -11.79 5.12 0.72
CA CYS A 90 -11.93 3.70 0.48
C CYS A 90 -13.42 3.34 0.30
N THR A 91 -13.73 2.60 -0.75
CA THR A 91 -15.07 2.09 -1.07
C THR A 91 -15.11 0.58 -0.88
N THR A 92 -16.30 0.03 -0.84
CA THR A 92 -16.52 -1.42 -0.75
C THR A 92 -15.88 -2.17 -1.92
N ASP A 93 -16.00 -1.63 -3.14
CA ASP A 93 -15.40 -2.25 -4.32
C ASP A 93 -13.86 -2.23 -4.25
N MET A 94 -13.26 -1.16 -3.78
CA MET A 94 -11.83 -1.10 -3.53
C MET A 94 -11.35 -2.16 -2.52
N LEU A 95 -12.15 -2.42 -1.47
CA LEU A 95 -11.86 -3.50 -0.51
C LEU A 95 -11.99 -4.87 -1.16
N LYS A 96 -12.99 -5.09 -2.02
CA LYS A 96 -13.16 -6.36 -2.74
C LYS A 96 -11.98 -6.64 -3.66
N ASP A 97 -11.54 -5.64 -4.41
CA ASP A 97 -10.44 -5.76 -5.36
C ASP A 97 -9.11 -6.08 -4.66
N SER A 98 -8.87 -5.51 -3.47
CA SER A 98 -7.63 -5.73 -2.72
C SER A 98 -7.70 -6.95 -1.81
N LEU A 99 -8.70 -7.03 -0.95
CA LEU A 99 -8.79 -8.05 0.10
C LEU A 99 -9.49 -9.32 -0.36
N GLY A 100 -10.47 -9.24 -1.27
CA GLY A 100 -11.36 -10.34 -1.58
C GLY A 100 -10.64 -11.64 -1.93
N LEU A 101 -9.65 -11.58 -2.81
CA LEU A 101 -8.84 -12.74 -3.20
C LEU A 101 -7.68 -13.04 -2.22
N LYS A 102 -7.46 -12.19 -1.23
CA LYS A 102 -6.37 -12.33 -0.24
C LYS A 102 -6.82 -12.98 1.05
N LEU A 103 -8.11 -13.09 1.29
CA LEU A 103 -8.65 -13.74 2.48
C LEU A 103 -8.46 -15.27 2.41
N SER A 104 -7.97 -15.85 3.50
CA SER A 104 -7.85 -17.30 3.68
C SER A 104 -8.20 -17.66 5.13
N ASN A 105 -9.39 -18.20 5.35
CA ASN A 105 -9.88 -18.50 6.71
C ASN A 105 -9.94 -17.28 7.64
N ALA A 106 -10.19 -16.09 7.09
CA ALA A 106 -10.42 -14.88 7.86
C ALA A 106 -11.71 -15.03 8.68
N LYS A 107 -11.71 -14.52 9.92
CA LYS A 107 -12.84 -14.61 10.86
C LYS A 107 -13.45 -13.25 11.12
N SER A 108 -12.61 -12.25 11.33
CA SER A 108 -13.05 -10.91 11.67
C SER A 108 -12.09 -9.84 11.17
N ILE A 109 -12.64 -8.66 10.98
CA ILE A 109 -11.88 -7.45 10.65
C ILE A 109 -12.13 -6.42 11.74
N ASN A 110 -11.05 -5.88 12.32
CA ASN A 110 -11.08 -4.68 13.13
C ASN A 110 -10.76 -3.50 12.20
N ALA A 111 -11.66 -2.56 12.06
CA ALA A 111 -11.49 -1.38 11.21
C ALA A 111 -12.23 -0.18 11.80
N ASP A 112 -12.02 1.00 11.20
CA ASP A 112 -12.88 2.12 11.52
C ASP A 112 -14.34 1.82 11.15
N SER A 113 -15.27 2.59 11.70
CA SER A 113 -16.71 2.40 11.49
C SER A 113 -17.22 2.85 10.10
N ALA A 114 -16.34 2.87 9.09
CA ALA A 114 -16.72 3.25 7.74
C ALA A 114 -17.69 2.24 7.09
N SER A 115 -18.71 2.74 6.40
CA SER A 115 -19.75 1.92 5.73
C SER A 115 -19.15 0.89 4.76
N ALA A 116 -18.05 1.22 4.10
CA ALA A 116 -17.37 0.32 3.17
C ALA A 116 -16.94 -1.00 3.84
N TYR A 117 -16.41 -0.95 5.06
CA TYR A 117 -16.05 -2.17 5.80
C TYR A 117 -17.28 -2.96 6.24
N GLN A 118 -18.37 -2.27 6.61
CA GLN A 118 -19.63 -2.95 6.98
C GLN A 118 -20.20 -3.75 5.80
N GLU A 119 -20.27 -3.14 4.62
CA GLU A 119 -20.78 -3.81 3.42
C GLU A 119 -19.86 -4.97 3.01
N PHE A 120 -18.54 -4.75 3.02
CA PHE A 120 -17.55 -5.76 2.70
C PHE A 120 -17.65 -6.97 3.64
N CYS A 121 -17.70 -6.75 4.96
CA CYS A 121 -17.77 -7.83 5.94
C CYS A 121 -19.08 -8.61 5.82
N ASN A 122 -20.20 -7.94 5.54
CA ASN A 122 -21.47 -8.61 5.32
C ASN A 122 -21.43 -9.56 4.10
N GLU A 123 -20.85 -9.10 2.99
CA GLU A 123 -20.72 -9.89 1.76
C GLU A 123 -19.80 -11.11 1.93
N TYR A 124 -18.67 -10.92 2.60
CA TYR A 124 -17.70 -11.99 2.84
C TYR A 124 -17.97 -12.82 4.11
N LYS A 125 -19.10 -12.58 4.79
CA LYS A 125 -19.54 -13.27 6.02
C LYS A 125 -18.47 -13.20 7.13
N LEU A 126 -17.85 -12.03 7.29
CA LEU A 126 -16.87 -11.75 8.32
C LEU A 126 -17.52 -10.97 9.47
N THR A 127 -17.01 -11.14 10.68
CA THR A 127 -17.39 -10.29 11.80
C THR A 127 -16.63 -8.96 11.70
N LEU A 128 -17.34 -7.83 11.60
CA LEU A 128 -16.76 -6.52 11.73
C LEU A 128 -16.74 -6.09 13.20
N ASN A 129 -15.55 -5.79 13.72
CA ASN A 129 -15.35 -5.10 14.98
C ASN A 129 -15.09 -3.62 14.65
N ALA A 130 -16.16 -2.85 14.55
CA ALA A 130 -16.11 -1.45 14.17
C ALA A 130 -15.60 -0.59 15.31
N ILE A 131 -14.54 0.19 15.08
CA ILE A 131 -13.96 1.11 16.03
C ILE A 131 -14.45 2.52 15.68
N PRO A 132 -15.04 3.26 16.64
CA PRO A 132 -15.55 4.60 16.38
C PRO A 132 -14.46 5.53 15.83
N SER A 133 -14.84 6.39 14.89
CA SER A 133 -13.91 7.35 14.29
C SER A 133 -13.25 8.26 15.33
N GLY A 134 -11.93 8.41 15.23
CA GLY A 134 -11.12 9.17 16.20
C GLY A 134 -10.62 8.37 17.39
N PHE A 135 -11.01 7.10 17.52
CA PHE A 135 -10.50 6.16 18.51
C PHE A 135 -9.61 5.11 17.85
N HIS A 136 -8.77 4.47 18.66
CA HIS A 136 -7.89 3.38 18.21
C HIS A 136 -8.29 2.03 18.80
N SER A 137 -9.25 2.04 19.71
CA SER A 137 -9.79 0.83 20.35
C SER A 137 -11.23 1.04 20.78
N ASP A 138 -11.98 -0.07 20.85
CA ASP A 138 -13.28 -0.16 21.48
C ASP A 138 -13.35 -1.48 22.25
N GLY A 139 -13.35 -1.38 23.58
CA GLY A 139 -13.28 -2.53 24.47
C GLY A 139 -12.06 -3.42 24.21
N ALA A 140 -12.30 -4.66 23.84
CA ALA A 140 -11.26 -5.67 23.54
C ALA A 140 -10.69 -5.55 22.11
N PHE A 141 -11.29 -4.72 21.25
CA PHE A 141 -10.90 -4.60 19.85
C PHE A 141 -10.05 -3.35 19.63
N ASN A 142 -9.06 -3.45 18.77
CA ASN A 142 -8.18 -2.32 18.48
C ASN A 142 -7.59 -2.42 17.07
N ILE A 143 -6.99 -1.29 16.63
CA ILE A 143 -6.24 -1.14 15.37
C ILE A 143 -4.81 -0.65 15.64
N PHE A 144 -4.23 -1.00 16.79
CA PHE A 144 -2.90 -0.52 17.16
C PHE A 144 -1.80 -1.03 16.25
N GLU A 145 -1.89 -2.27 15.78
CA GLU A 145 -0.87 -2.86 14.93
C GLU A 145 -0.82 -2.18 13.58
N ILE A 146 -1.97 -1.97 12.95
CA ILE A 146 -2.01 -1.29 11.64
C ILE A 146 -1.60 0.18 11.76
N ASN A 147 -1.94 0.87 12.85
CA ASN A 147 -1.46 2.21 13.12
C ASN A 147 0.06 2.25 13.34
N GLY A 148 0.60 1.25 14.02
CA GLY A 148 2.05 1.05 14.16
C GLY A 148 2.74 0.84 12.82
N VAL A 149 2.13 0.05 11.94
CA VAL A 149 2.61 -0.13 10.55
C VAL A 149 2.60 1.20 9.80
N HIS A 150 1.52 2.00 9.90
CA HIS A 150 1.42 3.31 9.25
C HIS A 150 2.54 4.26 9.69
N SER A 151 2.84 4.31 10.99
CA SER A 151 3.91 5.15 11.54
C SER A 151 5.30 4.69 11.03
N GLN A 152 5.54 3.38 10.99
CA GLN A 152 6.78 2.82 10.45
C GLN A 152 6.92 3.10 8.95
N LEU A 153 5.83 2.96 8.19
CA LEU A 153 5.79 3.24 6.76
C LEU A 153 6.09 4.72 6.47
N GLU A 154 5.49 5.65 7.21
CA GLU A 154 5.77 7.09 7.06
C GLU A 154 7.25 7.41 7.32
N THR A 155 7.80 6.90 8.43
CA THR A 155 9.21 7.06 8.76
C THR A 155 10.11 6.49 7.67
N TRP A 156 9.76 5.35 7.11
CA TRP A 156 10.54 4.70 6.07
C TRP A 156 10.45 5.47 4.74
N ILE A 157 9.26 5.89 4.31
CA ILE A 157 9.04 6.68 3.09
C ILE A 157 9.76 8.03 3.16
N SER A 158 9.81 8.66 4.34
CA SER A 158 10.46 9.97 4.51
C SER A 158 11.94 9.95 4.12
N LYS A 159 12.62 8.82 4.24
CA LYS A 159 14.04 8.64 3.86
C LYS A 159 14.30 8.85 2.37
N PHE A 160 13.31 8.67 1.52
CA PHE A 160 13.43 8.82 0.07
C PHE A 160 13.19 10.24 -0.43
N ARG A 161 12.92 11.19 0.48
CA ARG A 161 12.66 12.60 0.15
C ARG A 161 11.56 12.78 -0.93
N GLY A 162 10.54 11.94 -0.86
CA GLY A 162 9.41 11.88 -1.79
C GLY A 162 9.55 10.75 -2.81
N ILE A 163 8.49 9.98 -2.95
CA ILE A 163 8.34 8.87 -3.89
C ILE A 163 7.37 9.31 -4.98
N SER A 164 7.73 9.09 -6.24
CA SER A 164 6.81 9.31 -7.35
C SER A 164 5.57 8.42 -7.19
N THR A 165 4.40 8.95 -7.47
CA THR A 165 3.15 8.18 -7.51
C THR A 165 3.29 6.95 -8.42
N ARG A 166 4.01 7.09 -9.53
CA ARG A 166 4.29 6.01 -10.47
C ARG A 166 4.93 4.77 -9.82
N HIS A 167 5.75 4.97 -8.80
CA HIS A 167 6.51 3.91 -8.14
C HIS A 167 6.01 3.60 -6.73
N LEU A 168 4.91 4.23 -6.29
CA LEU A 168 4.45 4.10 -4.91
C LEU A 168 4.18 2.63 -4.54
N GLN A 169 3.49 1.85 -5.39
CA GLN A 169 3.21 0.43 -5.10
C GLN A 169 4.50 -0.39 -4.94
N GLU A 170 5.51 -0.14 -5.76
CA GLU A 170 6.78 -0.85 -5.69
C GLU A 170 7.50 -0.60 -4.35
N TYR A 171 7.40 0.63 -3.85
CA TYR A 171 7.94 0.96 -2.52
C TYR A 171 7.09 0.34 -1.40
N LEU A 172 5.78 0.29 -1.53
CA LEU A 172 4.91 -0.41 -0.57
C LEU A 172 5.25 -1.90 -0.51
N ASP A 173 5.41 -2.54 -1.67
CA ASP A 173 5.81 -3.95 -1.78
C ASP A 173 7.18 -4.20 -1.12
N TRP A 174 8.13 -3.30 -1.33
CA TRP A 174 9.44 -3.38 -0.68
C TRP A 174 9.33 -3.22 0.84
N PHE A 175 8.52 -2.30 1.32
CA PHE A 175 8.28 -2.13 2.75
C PHE A 175 7.67 -3.39 3.37
N VAL A 176 6.63 -3.97 2.74
CA VAL A 176 6.00 -5.23 3.20
C VAL A 176 7.02 -6.35 3.28
N TYR A 177 7.89 -6.49 2.29
CA TYR A 177 8.96 -7.48 2.31
C TYR A 177 9.90 -7.28 3.50
N ILE A 178 10.41 -6.06 3.71
CA ILE A 178 11.30 -5.75 4.83
C ILE A 178 10.60 -6.01 6.18
N PHE A 179 9.34 -5.60 6.31
CA PHE A 179 8.52 -5.82 7.49
C PHE A 179 8.39 -7.31 7.80
N THR A 180 8.00 -8.10 6.81
CA THR A 180 7.84 -9.56 6.95
C THR A 180 9.17 -10.23 7.31
N MET A 181 10.28 -9.84 6.68
CA MET A 181 11.60 -10.41 6.98
C MET A 181 12.03 -10.08 8.41
N LYS A 182 11.83 -8.86 8.88
CA LYS A 182 12.14 -8.47 10.26
C LYS A 182 11.34 -9.29 11.26
N LYS A 183 10.03 -9.45 11.05
CA LYS A 183 9.16 -10.23 11.94
C LYS A 183 9.59 -11.70 11.99
N ARG A 184 9.86 -12.31 10.83
CA ARG A 184 10.33 -13.70 10.75
C ARG A 184 11.71 -13.88 11.38
N PHE A 185 12.63 -12.93 11.21
CA PHE A 185 13.96 -12.97 11.83
C PHE A 185 13.88 -12.89 13.36
N LEU A 186 13.07 -11.99 13.90
CA LEU A 186 12.85 -11.85 15.35
C LEU A 186 12.23 -13.09 15.97
N LEU A 187 11.44 -13.85 15.21
CA LEU A 187 10.81 -15.09 15.64
C LEU A 187 11.72 -16.33 15.47
N ASN A 188 13.03 -16.15 15.17
CA ASN A 188 13.97 -17.24 14.90
C ASN A 188 13.51 -18.22 13.80
N LYS A 189 12.56 -17.85 12.97
CA LYS A 189 11.99 -18.71 11.92
C LYS A 189 12.73 -18.64 10.58
N VAL A 190 13.77 -17.82 10.46
CA VAL A 190 14.51 -17.68 9.20
C VAL A 190 16.01 -17.65 9.44
N LYS A 191 16.63 -18.80 9.39
CA LYS A 191 18.05 -18.90 9.04
C LYS A 191 18.19 -18.77 7.53
N THR A 192 19.03 -17.85 7.07
CA THR A 192 19.75 -17.75 5.78
C THR A 192 19.05 -18.18 4.46
N GLU A 193 18.01 -18.99 4.48
CA GLU A 193 17.36 -19.55 3.28
C GLU A 193 16.50 -18.55 2.48
N SER A 194 16.10 -17.45 3.09
CA SER A 194 15.11 -16.58 2.46
C SER A 194 15.66 -15.68 1.37
N TYR A 195 16.91 -15.24 1.49
CA TYR A 195 17.54 -14.44 0.44
C TYR A 195 17.88 -15.29 -0.78
N SER A 196 18.35 -16.52 -0.55
CA SER A 196 18.64 -17.45 -1.63
C SER A 196 17.38 -17.88 -2.38
N LYS A 197 16.27 -18.10 -1.70
CA LYS A 197 15.02 -18.54 -2.34
C LYS A 197 14.40 -17.48 -3.27
N ILE A 198 14.51 -16.20 -2.93
CA ILE A 198 14.06 -15.09 -3.80
C ILE A 198 14.99 -14.94 -5.02
N LEU A 199 16.28 -15.22 -4.83
CA LEU A 199 17.28 -15.14 -5.89
C LEU A 199 17.38 -16.43 -6.73
N ILE A 200 17.00 -17.59 -6.15
CA ILE A 200 17.15 -18.92 -6.75
C ILE A 200 15.87 -19.41 -7.43
N ASP A 201 14.72 -18.76 -7.23
CA ASP A 201 13.54 -19.05 -8.04
C ASP A 201 13.85 -18.66 -9.50
N ASN A 202 14.49 -19.61 -10.20
CA ASN A 202 15.11 -19.54 -11.53
C ASN A 202 14.13 -19.25 -12.68
N ASN A 203 13.18 -18.36 -12.47
CA ASN A 203 12.41 -17.83 -13.56
C ASN A 203 13.17 -16.61 -14.09
N TYR A 204 13.88 -16.79 -15.17
CA TYR A 204 14.46 -15.73 -15.98
C TYR A 204 13.40 -14.66 -16.24
N ILE A 205 13.49 -13.55 -15.51
CA ILE A 205 12.65 -12.39 -15.72
C ILE A 205 13.24 -11.66 -16.92
N GLN A 206 12.54 -11.70 -18.04
CA GLN A 206 12.93 -10.90 -19.19
C GLN A 206 12.67 -9.43 -18.88
N SER A 207 13.59 -8.56 -19.28
CA SER A 207 13.45 -7.10 -19.11
C SER A 207 12.11 -6.57 -19.61
N ASN A 208 11.58 -7.19 -20.67
CA ASN A 208 10.27 -6.86 -21.26
C ASN A 208 9.08 -7.12 -20.32
N ASP A 209 9.18 -8.05 -19.38
CA ASP A 209 8.08 -8.34 -18.45
C ASP A 209 7.99 -7.29 -17.33
N ILE A 210 9.11 -6.67 -16.99
CA ILE A 210 9.18 -5.58 -16.01
C ILE A 210 8.41 -4.36 -16.52
N PHE A 211 8.51 -4.05 -17.83
CA PHE A 211 7.84 -2.91 -18.46
C PHE A 211 6.33 -3.15 -18.69
N LYS A 212 5.86 -4.39 -18.67
CA LYS A 212 4.44 -4.76 -18.85
C LYS A 212 3.61 -4.69 -17.57
N VAL A 213 4.23 -4.45 -16.43
CA VAL A 213 3.51 -4.35 -15.17
C VAL A 213 2.60 -3.13 -15.20
N LYS A 214 1.30 -3.37 -15.29
CA LYS A 214 0.30 -2.30 -15.22
C LYS A 214 0.32 -1.69 -13.82
N MET A 215 0.24 -0.38 -13.77
CA MET A 215 0.04 0.33 -12.53
C MET A 215 -1.38 0.08 -12.01
N PRO A 216 -1.58 0.00 -10.68
CA PRO A 216 -2.90 -0.21 -10.08
C PRO A 216 -3.86 0.97 -10.27
N ILE A 217 -3.35 2.14 -10.67
CA ILE A 217 -4.13 3.34 -10.93
C ILE A 217 -3.77 3.93 -12.30
N ASP A 218 -4.74 4.56 -12.97
CA ASP A 218 -4.48 5.31 -14.21
C ASP A 218 -3.83 6.66 -13.87
N LEU A 219 -2.56 6.80 -14.22
CA LEU A 219 -1.82 8.04 -14.01
C LEU A 219 -2.36 9.21 -14.81
N ASN A 220 -3.02 8.98 -15.95
CA ASN A 220 -3.63 10.04 -16.71
C ASN A 220 -4.78 10.67 -15.93
N ILE A 221 -5.58 9.86 -15.24
CA ILE A 221 -6.61 10.35 -14.30
C ILE A 221 -5.94 11.10 -13.15
N ALA A 222 -4.89 10.51 -12.55
CA ALA A 222 -4.17 11.12 -11.44
C ALA A 222 -3.58 12.49 -11.78
N TYR A 223 -3.16 12.68 -13.03
CA TYR A 223 -2.46 13.89 -13.49
C TYR A 223 -3.34 14.84 -14.31
N ALA A 224 -4.51 14.41 -14.77
CA ALA A 224 -5.38 15.20 -15.63
C ALA A 224 -5.70 16.59 -15.05
N GLU A 225 -5.98 16.65 -13.75
CA GLU A 225 -6.29 17.92 -13.08
C GLU A 225 -5.08 18.85 -12.94
N TYR A 226 -3.86 18.31 -12.96
CA TYR A 226 -2.64 19.10 -12.94
C TYR A 226 -2.21 19.57 -14.32
N LEU A 227 -2.65 18.87 -15.37
CA LEU A 227 -2.34 19.19 -16.76
C LEU A 227 -3.36 20.16 -17.37
N ASN A 228 -4.60 20.16 -16.88
CA ASN A 228 -5.69 21.02 -17.38
C ASN A 228 -5.76 22.39 -16.70
N GLN A 229 -4.85 22.71 -15.78
CA GLN A 229 -4.79 24.03 -15.11
C GLN A 229 -3.84 25.03 -15.79
N SER A 230 -3.44 24.77 -17.04
CA SER A 230 -2.59 25.65 -17.87
C SER A 230 -3.41 26.54 -18.81
#